data_ea661ef1d02ee82194970074b4301fd4
#
_entry.id   ea661ef1d02ee82194970074b4301fd4
#
_cell.length_a   1.000
_cell.length_b   1.000
_cell.length_c   1.000
_cell.angle_alpha   90.00
_cell.angle_beta   90.00
_cell.angle_gamma   90.00
#
_symmetry.space_group_name_H-M   'P 1'
#
loop_
_entity.id
_entity.type
_entity.pdbx_description
1 polymer ?
#
loop_
_entity_poly.entity_id
_entity_poly.type
_entity_poly.pdbx_seq_one_letter_code
_entity_poly.pdbx_strand_id
1 'polypeptide(L)'
;MKFKLSNKATIAALSTIGAFVSMPALAHHPLAGQPMTTFTEGMLSGIGHPVLGFDHLFFVLAMGIAALFTGRSFTAPLAFVAAMLAGTGLIMAGIQLPLVEYVIASSLIAVGALLFSGKSIGLAKTAGLFAIAGLFHGWAFGETIVGQESIYANVIVGYMIG
;
A
#
# COMPACT_ATOMS: atom_id res chain seq x y z
N MET A 1 -16.66 -21.17 14.60
CA MET A 1 -17.81 -20.53 13.95
C MET A 1 -17.61 -20.66 12.44
N LYS A 2 -18.39 -21.52 11.75
CA LYS A 2 -18.25 -21.73 10.30
C LYS A 2 -19.16 -20.73 9.60
N PHE A 3 -18.61 -19.65 9.06
CA PHE A 3 -19.34 -18.77 8.16
C PHE A 3 -19.58 -19.50 6.82
N LYS A 4 -20.79 -19.93 6.58
CA LYS A 4 -21.25 -20.45 5.29
C LYS A 4 -21.63 -19.23 4.43
N LEU A 5 -20.66 -18.68 3.70
CA LEU A 5 -20.92 -17.70 2.64
C LEU A 5 -21.45 -18.45 1.40
N SER A 6 -22.71 -18.78 1.40
CA SER A 6 -23.41 -19.39 0.27
C SER A 6 -24.58 -18.48 -0.12
N ASN A 7 -24.29 -17.35 -0.78
CA ASN A 7 -25.39 -16.64 -1.42
C ASN A 7 -24.85 -15.74 -2.54
N LYS A 8 -25.47 -15.85 -3.72
CA LYS A 8 -25.27 -14.95 -4.85
C LYS A 8 -25.36 -13.48 -4.44
N ALA A 9 -26.18 -13.15 -3.43
CA ALA A 9 -26.29 -11.82 -2.83
C ALA A 9 -25.00 -11.33 -2.15
N THR A 10 -24.26 -12.21 -1.45
CA THR A 10 -22.99 -11.85 -0.82
C THR A 10 -21.90 -11.62 -1.84
N ILE A 11 -21.87 -12.47 -2.90
CA ILE A 11 -20.94 -12.28 -4.02
C ILE A 11 -21.28 -10.99 -4.76
N ALA A 12 -22.55 -10.71 -5.03
CA ALA A 12 -22.99 -9.47 -5.64
C ALA A 12 -22.64 -8.25 -4.77
N ALA A 13 -22.86 -8.30 -3.46
CA ALA A 13 -22.51 -7.22 -2.54
C ALA A 13 -20.99 -6.97 -2.51
N LEU A 14 -20.17 -8.03 -2.44
CA LEU A 14 -18.71 -7.92 -2.47
C LEU A 14 -18.21 -7.41 -3.83
N SER A 15 -18.84 -7.84 -4.94
CA SER A 15 -18.51 -7.32 -6.28
C SER A 15 -18.91 -5.85 -6.44
N THR A 16 -20.04 -5.46 -5.86
CA THR A 16 -20.50 -4.06 -5.88
C THR A 16 -19.58 -3.19 -5.04
N ILE A 17 -19.20 -3.64 -3.85
CA ILE A 17 -18.21 -2.95 -2.99
C ILE A 17 -16.87 -2.86 -3.74
N GLY A 18 -16.40 -3.94 -4.36
CA GLY A 18 -15.19 -3.94 -5.18
C GLY A 18 -15.25 -2.96 -6.35
N ALA A 19 -16.40 -2.85 -7.04
CA ALA A 19 -16.60 -1.90 -8.14
C ALA A 19 -16.63 -0.44 -7.68
N PHE A 20 -17.16 -0.15 -6.49
CA PHE A 20 -17.11 1.20 -5.91
C PHE A 20 -15.72 1.59 -5.41
N VAL A 21 -14.89 0.62 -4.99
CA VAL A 21 -13.49 0.84 -4.59
C VAL A 21 -12.58 1.04 -5.82
N SER A 22 -13.01 0.60 -7.01
CA SER A 22 -12.28 0.80 -8.29
C SER A 22 -12.58 2.13 -8.97
N MET A 23 -13.23 3.10 -8.31
CA MET A 23 -13.29 4.46 -8.85
C MET A 23 -11.85 5.01 -8.97
N PRO A 24 -11.51 5.75 -10.06
CA PRO A 24 -10.17 6.28 -10.20
C PRO A 24 -9.81 7.00 -8.91
N ALA A 25 -8.76 6.54 -8.25
CA ALA A 25 -8.17 7.23 -7.13
C ALA A 25 -7.67 8.56 -7.68
N LEU A 26 -8.53 9.57 -7.64
CA LEU A 26 -8.07 10.93 -7.63
C LEU A 26 -7.12 10.94 -6.44
N ALA A 27 -5.82 11.02 -6.74
CA ALA A 27 -4.76 11.00 -5.74
C ALA A 27 -5.20 11.93 -4.62
N HIS A 28 -5.65 11.34 -3.51
CA HIS A 28 -6.22 12.07 -2.40
C HIS A 28 -5.10 12.81 -1.69
N HIS A 29 -4.61 13.84 -2.40
CA HIS A 29 -3.62 14.74 -1.84
C HIS A 29 -4.32 15.55 -0.74
N PRO A 30 -3.86 15.49 0.53
CA PRO A 30 -4.47 16.25 1.63
C PRO A 30 -4.59 17.75 1.33
N LEU A 31 -3.78 18.25 0.41
CA LEU A 31 -3.75 19.65 -0.06
C LEU A 31 -4.55 19.88 -1.34
N ALA A 32 -5.51 19.00 -1.69
CA ALA A 32 -6.35 19.17 -2.87
C ALA A 32 -5.57 19.44 -4.18
N GLY A 33 -4.40 18.82 -4.35
CA GLY A 33 -3.55 18.96 -5.52
C GLY A 33 -2.63 20.21 -5.51
N GLN A 34 -2.59 20.98 -4.43
CA GLN A 34 -1.64 22.07 -4.29
C GLN A 34 -0.21 21.53 -4.06
N PRO A 35 0.83 22.18 -4.62
CA PRO A 35 2.21 21.80 -4.40
C PRO A 35 2.59 21.84 -2.92
N MET A 36 3.30 20.82 -2.44
CA MET A 36 3.87 20.82 -1.09
C MET A 36 5.14 21.67 -1.06
N THR A 37 5.26 22.53 -0.06
CA THR A 37 6.38 23.47 0.08
C THR A 37 7.11 23.36 1.41
N THR A 38 6.46 22.76 2.41
CA THR A 38 6.97 22.66 3.78
C THR A 38 7.13 21.20 4.23
N PHE A 39 8.01 20.98 5.21
CA PHE A 39 8.17 19.70 5.89
C PHE A 39 6.82 19.16 6.44
N THR A 40 6.03 20.04 7.05
CA THR A 40 4.74 19.64 7.66
C THR A 40 3.73 19.19 6.60
N GLU A 41 3.67 19.88 5.47
CA GLU A 41 2.81 19.47 4.35
C GLU A 41 3.25 18.11 3.79
N GLY A 42 4.56 17.90 3.63
CA GLY A 42 5.11 16.59 3.27
C GLY A 42 4.68 15.51 4.26
N MET A 43 4.91 15.73 5.54
CA MET A 43 4.58 14.76 6.59
C MET A 43 3.08 14.46 6.66
N LEU A 44 2.22 15.46 6.59
CA LEU A 44 0.77 15.25 6.57
C LEU A 44 0.31 14.50 5.32
N SER A 45 0.96 14.76 4.19
CA SER A 45 0.70 14.03 2.94
C SER A 45 1.13 12.57 3.04
N GLY A 46 2.30 12.30 3.63
CA GLY A 46 2.79 10.94 3.87
C GLY A 46 1.84 10.13 4.76
N ILE A 47 1.41 10.68 5.89
CA ILE A 47 0.41 10.06 6.78
C ILE A 47 -0.94 9.93 6.07
N GLY A 48 -1.35 10.95 5.34
CA GLY A 48 -2.65 11.00 4.67
C GLY A 48 -2.78 9.97 3.55
N HIS A 49 -1.71 9.71 2.82
CA HIS A 49 -1.74 8.82 1.66
C HIS A 49 -2.27 7.41 1.98
N PRO A 50 -1.72 6.67 2.97
CA PRO A 50 -2.24 5.34 3.31
C PRO A 50 -3.59 5.38 4.06
N VAL A 51 -3.95 6.50 4.69
CA VAL A 51 -5.20 6.62 5.46
C VAL A 51 -6.37 7.00 4.56
N LEU A 52 -6.15 7.86 3.58
CA LEU A 52 -7.17 8.33 2.65
C LEU A 52 -7.33 7.41 1.43
N GLY A 53 -6.31 6.62 1.10
CA GLY A 53 -6.40 5.54 0.11
C GLY A 53 -7.00 4.28 0.75
N PHE A 54 -8.27 4.00 0.52
CA PHE A 54 -8.93 2.83 1.12
C PHE A 54 -8.24 1.50 0.77
N ASP A 55 -7.74 1.36 -0.44
CA ASP A 55 -6.96 0.20 -0.90
C ASP A 55 -5.67 0.03 -0.08
N HIS A 56 -4.94 1.11 0.16
CA HIS A 56 -3.74 1.12 1.00
C HIS A 56 -4.07 0.82 2.46
N LEU A 57 -5.14 1.43 3.00
CA LEU A 57 -5.58 1.19 4.37
C LEU A 57 -5.93 -0.29 4.58
N PHE A 58 -6.75 -0.86 3.68
CA PHE A 58 -7.11 -2.27 3.76
C PHE A 58 -5.92 -3.20 3.57
N PHE A 59 -4.96 -2.84 2.70
CA PHE A 59 -3.73 -3.59 2.54
C PHE A 59 -2.90 -3.61 3.84
N VAL A 60 -2.69 -2.45 4.47
CA VAL A 60 -1.94 -2.35 5.74
C VAL A 60 -2.62 -3.15 6.85
N LEU A 61 -3.94 -3.07 6.97
CA LEU A 61 -4.69 -3.87 7.94
C LEU A 61 -4.56 -5.37 7.68
N ALA A 62 -4.75 -5.80 6.43
CA ALA A 62 -4.62 -7.20 6.03
C ALA A 62 -3.19 -7.72 6.25
N MET A 63 -2.18 -6.92 5.94
CA MET A 63 -0.77 -7.21 6.18
C MET A 63 -0.49 -7.40 7.67
N GLY A 64 -1.00 -6.49 8.52
CA GLY A 64 -0.85 -6.59 9.97
C GLY A 64 -1.44 -7.88 10.53
N ILE A 65 -2.65 -8.25 10.09
CA ILE A 65 -3.31 -9.51 10.47
C ILE A 65 -2.49 -10.71 9.97
N ALA A 66 -2.05 -10.72 8.70
CA ALA A 66 -1.26 -11.82 8.14
C ALA A 66 0.08 -12.01 8.88
N ALA A 67 0.69 -10.93 9.35
CA ALA A 67 1.93 -10.98 10.12
C ALA A 67 1.77 -11.73 11.45
N LEU A 68 0.59 -11.67 12.09
CA LEU A 68 0.32 -12.39 13.34
C LEU A 68 0.45 -13.91 13.18
N PHE A 69 0.13 -14.45 12.00
CA PHE A 69 0.25 -15.88 11.72
C PHE A 69 1.69 -16.36 11.51
N THR A 70 2.67 -15.46 11.47
CA THR A 70 4.10 -15.82 11.31
C THR A 70 4.81 -16.12 12.62
N GLY A 71 4.21 -15.78 13.75
CA GLY A 71 4.83 -15.83 15.09
C GLY A 71 5.84 -14.70 15.34
N ARG A 72 6.08 -13.81 14.37
CA ARG A 72 6.94 -12.63 14.47
C ARG A 72 6.25 -11.42 13.81
N SER A 73 5.38 -10.77 14.57
CA SER A 73 4.43 -9.77 14.07
C SER A 73 5.07 -8.56 13.37
N PHE A 74 6.31 -8.21 13.69
CA PHE A 74 6.96 -7.02 13.12
C PHE A 74 7.90 -7.30 11.95
N THR A 75 8.47 -8.50 11.83
CA THR A 75 9.52 -8.79 10.84
C THR A 75 9.02 -8.66 9.40
N ALA A 76 7.83 -9.20 9.12
CA ALA A 76 7.27 -9.14 7.78
C ALA A 76 6.80 -7.70 7.42
N PRO A 77 6.08 -6.96 8.29
CA PRO A 77 5.80 -5.53 8.05
C PRO A 77 7.04 -4.67 7.87
N LEU A 78 8.11 -4.89 8.64
CA LEU A 78 9.37 -4.16 8.46
C LEU A 78 10.01 -4.43 7.09
N ALA A 79 9.89 -5.66 6.57
CA ALA A 79 10.34 -5.97 5.22
C ALA A 79 9.55 -5.18 4.17
N PHE A 80 8.23 -5.00 4.36
CA PHE A 80 7.41 -4.14 3.51
C PHE A 80 7.90 -2.68 3.56
N VAL A 81 8.06 -2.11 4.75
CA VAL A 81 8.48 -0.70 4.92
C VAL A 81 9.86 -0.47 4.30
N ALA A 82 10.83 -1.36 4.57
CA ALA A 82 12.17 -1.27 3.98
C ALA A 82 12.13 -1.32 2.44
N ALA A 83 11.29 -2.18 1.88
CA ALA A 83 11.10 -2.28 0.44
C ALA A 83 10.35 -1.07 -0.13
N MET A 84 9.40 -0.48 0.61
CA MET A 84 8.76 0.79 0.22
C MET A 84 9.79 1.92 0.08
N LEU A 85 10.67 2.09 1.06
CA LEU A 85 11.75 3.08 0.98
C LEU A 85 12.64 2.85 -0.25
N ALA A 86 12.98 1.58 -0.55
CA ALA A 86 13.73 1.23 -1.74
C ALA A 86 12.96 1.57 -3.03
N GLY A 87 11.68 1.25 -3.11
CA GLY A 87 10.82 1.54 -4.26
C GLY A 87 10.70 3.05 -4.53
N THR A 88 10.49 3.85 -3.47
CA THR A 88 10.50 5.31 -3.55
C THR A 88 11.86 5.82 -4.05
N GLY A 89 12.96 5.25 -3.56
CA GLY A 89 14.31 5.59 -4.03
C GLY A 89 14.53 5.28 -5.51
N LEU A 90 13.95 4.19 -6.02
CA LEU A 90 14.05 3.82 -7.45
C LEU A 90 13.41 4.88 -8.35
N ILE A 91 12.16 5.28 -8.06
CA ILE A 91 11.49 6.32 -8.89
C ILE A 91 12.21 7.65 -8.79
N MET A 92 12.70 8.03 -7.60
CA MET A 92 13.49 9.25 -7.43
C MET A 92 14.82 9.21 -8.20
N ALA A 93 15.39 8.02 -8.41
CA ALA A 93 16.55 7.79 -9.28
C ALA A 93 16.20 7.71 -10.78
N GLY A 94 14.94 7.92 -11.16
CA GLY A 94 14.48 7.85 -12.54
C GLY A 94 14.27 6.43 -13.07
N ILE A 95 14.32 5.41 -12.20
CA ILE A 95 14.14 4.00 -12.59
C ILE A 95 12.65 3.69 -12.66
N GLN A 96 12.18 3.29 -13.84
CA GLN A 96 10.79 2.92 -14.08
C GLN A 96 10.58 1.43 -13.78
N LEU A 97 9.51 1.11 -13.06
CA LEU A 97 9.08 -0.28 -12.85
C LEU A 97 7.89 -0.59 -13.78
N PRO A 98 7.87 -1.77 -14.42
CA PRO A 98 6.75 -2.16 -15.26
C PRO A 98 5.58 -2.67 -14.41
N LEU A 99 4.36 -2.52 -14.93
CA LEU A 99 3.14 -3.16 -14.40
C LEU A 99 2.83 -2.83 -12.93
N VAL A 100 3.19 -1.63 -12.46
CA VAL A 100 3.09 -1.23 -11.05
C VAL A 100 1.68 -1.46 -10.51
N GLU A 101 0.66 -0.90 -11.15
CA GLU A 101 -0.74 -1.02 -10.75
C GLU A 101 -1.21 -2.49 -10.65
N TYR A 102 -0.79 -3.32 -11.61
CA TYR A 102 -1.15 -4.75 -11.62
C TYR A 102 -0.49 -5.51 -10.47
N VAL A 103 0.73 -5.17 -10.11
CA VAL A 103 1.43 -5.81 -8.98
C VAL A 103 0.81 -5.36 -7.66
N ILE A 104 0.46 -4.08 -7.52
CA ILE A 104 -0.23 -3.55 -6.34
C ILE A 104 -1.58 -4.27 -6.16
N ALA A 105 -2.43 -4.30 -7.19
CA ALA A 105 -3.72 -4.99 -7.13
C ALA A 105 -3.57 -6.49 -6.84
N SER A 106 -2.60 -7.15 -7.48
CA SER A 106 -2.32 -8.59 -7.25
C SER A 106 -1.84 -8.86 -5.83
N SER A 107 -1.06 -7.97 -5.24
CA SER A 107 -0.58 -8.11 -3.87
C SER A 107 -1.73 -8.06 -2.85
N LEU A 108 -2.72 -7.19 -3.08
CA LEU A 108 -3.93 -7.13 -2.25
C LEU A 108 -4.73 -8.42 -2.33
N ILE A 109 -4.91 -8.96 -3.54
CA ILE A 109 -5.57 -10.25 -3.76
C ILE A 109 -4.80 -11.38 -3.07
N ALA A 110 -3.48 -11.41 -3.19
CA ALA A 110 -2.63 -12.44 -2.60
C ALA A 110 -2.69 -12.44 -1.07
N VAL A 111 -2.61 -11.26 -0.43
CA VAL A 111 -2.72 -11.13 1.03
C VAL A 111 -4.15 -11.48 1.48
N GLY A 112 -5.17 -11.02 0.77
CA GLY A 112 -6.56 -11.38 1.04
C GLY A 112 -6.82 -12.90 0.95
N ALA A 113 -6.30 -13.56 -0.09
CA ALA A 113 -6.40 -15.02 -0.24
C ALA A 113 -5.63 -15.77 0.85
N LEU A 114 -4.47 -15.27 1.27
CA LEU A 114 -3.70 -15.82 2.39
C LEU A 114 -4.52 -15.78 3.68
N LEU A 115 -5.13 -14.65 3.99
CA LEU A 115 -6.00 -14.49 5.16
C LEU A 115 -7.22 -15.40 5.09
N PHE A 116 -7.88 -15.43 3.93
CA PHE A 116 -9.06 -16.28 3.72
C PHE A 116 -8.75 -17.78 3.89
N SER A 117 -7.55 -18.20 3.49
CA SER A 117 -7.11 -19.59 3.64
C SER A 117 -6.93 -20.01 5.11
N GLY A 118 -6.71 -19.04 6.02
CA GLY A 118 -6.40 -19.29 7.43
C GLY A 118 -5.06 -20.02 7.66
N LYS A 119 -4.21 -20.09 6.63
CA LYS A 119 -2.94 -20.84 6.66
C LYS A 119 -1.76 -19.88 6.82
N SER A 120 -0.80 -20.26 7.66
CA SER A 120 0.51 -19.61 7.68
C SER A 120 1.41 -20.22 6.60
N ILE A 121 2.01 -19.34 5.77
CA ILE A 121 3.04 -19.75 4.80
C ILE A 121 4.46 -19.63 5.37
N GLY A 122 4.56 -19.25 6.64
CA GLY A 122 5.80 -19.05 7.36
C GLY A 122 6.43 -17.67 7.11
N LEU A 123 7.30 -17.27 8.03
CA LEU A 123 7.88 -15.92 8.07
C LEU A 123 8.59 -15.52 6.77
N ALA A 124 9.46 -16.38 6.24
CA ALA A 124 10.27 -16.04 5.08
C ALA A 124 9.42 -15.76 3.82
N LYS A 125 8.41 -16.58 3.57
CA LYS A 125 7.51 -16.39 2.42
C LYS A 125 6.62 -15.16 2.61
N THR A 126 6.11 -14.92 3.83
CA THR A 126 5.31 -13.74 4.14
C THR A 126 6.14 -12.47 4.00
N ALA A 127 7.37 -12.44 4.53
CA ALA A 127 8.29 -11.31 4.39
C ALA A 127 8.68 -11.05 2.93
N GLY A 128 8.91 -12.11 2.13
CA GLY A 128 9.16 -12.00 0.70
C GLY A 128 7.99 -11.42 -0.08
N LEU A 129 6.76 -11.90 0.20
CA LEU A 129 5.53 -11.33 -0.39
C LEU A 129 5.39 -9.85 -0.05
N PHE A 130 5.60 -9.49 1.23
CA PHE A 130 5.50 -8.12 1.68
C PHE A 130 6.61 -7.22 1.11
N ALA A 131 7.83 -7.74 0.97
CA ALA A 131 8.91 -6.99 0.35
C ALA A 131 8.64 -6.69 -1.14
N ILE A 132 8.12 -7.67 -1.90
CA ILE A 132 7.74 -7.44 -3.29
C ILE A 132 6.61 -6.41 -3.35
N ALA A 133 5.55 -6.59 -2.57
CA ALA A 133 4.46 -5.62 -2.51
C ALA A 133 4.97 -4.23 -2.12
N GLY A 134 5.81 -4.14 -1.08
CA GLY A 134 6.37 -2.90 -0.59
C GLY A 134 7.17 -2.14 -1.66
N LEU A 135 7.97 -2.84 -2.44
CA LEU A 135 8.77 -2.22 -3.51
C LEU A 135 7.86 -1.46 -4.51
N PHE A 136 6.78 -2.10 -4.97
CA PHE A 136 5.87 -1.50 -5.94
C PHE A 136 4.98 -0.42 -5.33
N HIS A 137 4.49 -0.63 -4.09
CA HIS A 137 3.74 0.40 -3.36
C HIS A 137 4.62 1.64 -3.10
N GLY A 138 5.89 1.43 -2.72
CA GLY A 138 6.83 2.53 -2.50
C GLY A 138 7.18 3.27 -3.78
N TRP A 139 7.28 2.57 -4.92
CA TRP A 139 7.48 3.20 -6.21
C TRP A 139 6.29 4.11 -6.57
N ALA A 140 5.05 3.60 -6.47
CA ALA A 140 3.84 4.38 -6.72
C ALA A 140 3.68 5.54 -5.73
N PHE A 141 4.04 5.33 -4.45
CA PHE A 141 4.07 6.37 -3.44
C PHE A 141 5.04 7.50 -3.81
N GLY A 142 6.24 7.16 -4.30
CA GLY A 142 7.23 8.13 -4.74
C GLY A 142 6.83 8.87 -6.02
N GLU A 143 6.02 8.28 -6.90
CA GLU A 143 5.52 8.92 -8.11
C GLU A 143 4.73 10.21 -7.79
N THR A 144 4.00 10.21 -6.67
CA THR A 144 3.26 11.37 -6.18
C THR A 144 4.19 12.56 -5.88
N ILE A 145 5.43 12.28 -5.45
CA ILE A 145 6.43 13.33 -5.18
C ILE A 145 7.09 13.79 -6.47
N VAL A 146 7.51 12.85 -7.32
CA VAL A 146 8.26 13.15 -8.55
C VAL A 146 7.41 13.92 -9.57
N GLY A 147 6.09 13.75 -9.55
CA GLY A 147 5.15 14.48 -10.41
C GLY A 147 4.94 15.96 -10.04
N GLN A 148 5.57 16.47 -8.98
CA GLN A 148 5.43 17.87 -8.57
C GLN A 148 6.50 18.77 -9.23
N GLU A 149 6.09 19.97 -9.64
CA GLU A 149 6.94 20.91 -10.37
C GLU A 149 8.16 21.42 -9.56
N SER A 150 8.09 21.40 -8.22
CA SER A 150 9.21 21.79 -7.36
C SER A 150 9.28 20.88 -6.12
N ILE A 151 10.35 20.10 -6.03
CA ILE A 151 10.57 19.17 -4.92
C ILE A 151 11.61 19.79 -3.98
N TYR A 152 11.17 20.20 -2.80
CA TYR A 152 12.07 20.64 -1.74
C TYR A 152 12.53 19.46 -0.88
N ALA A 153 13.81 19.42 -0.52
CA ALA A 153 14.37 18.32 0.29
C ALA A 153 13.65 18.13 1.63
N ASN A 154 13.21 19.21 2.28
CA ASN A 154 12.42 19.17 3.51
C ASN A 154 11.05 18.53 3.31
N VAL A 155 10.41 18.73 2.14
CA VAL A 155 9.14 18.10 1.79
C VAL A 155 9.34 16.59 1.65
N ILE A 156 10.37 16.15 0.92
CA ILE A 156 10.71 14.74 0.75
C ILE A 156 10.92 14.07 2.11
N VAL A 157 11.74 14.68 2.96
CA VAL A 157 12.02 14.16 4.31
C VAL A 157 10.72 14.06 5.11
N GLY A 158 9.88 15.10 5.09
CA GLY A 158 8.56 15.07 5.74
C GLY A 158 7.69 13.92 5.24
N TYR A 159 7.56 13.79 3.92
CA TYR A 159 6.74 12.76 3.27
C TYR A 159 7.21 11.33 3.57
N MET A 160 8.53 11.10 3.66
CA MET A 160 9.11 9.78 3.97
C MET A 160 9.00 9.41 5.45
N ILE A 161 8.86 10.40 6.35
CA ILE A 161 8.67 10.19 7.79
C ILE A 161 7.19 9.98 8.13
N GLY A 162 6.29 10.65 7.42
CA GLY A 162 4.83 10.50 7.57
C GLY A 162 4.32 9.22 6.98
#